data_80b899d6487b41b36944c1e08bcc8587
#
_entry.id   80b899d6487b41b36944c1e08bcc8587
#
_cell.length_a   1.000
_cell.length_b   1.000
_cell.length_c   1.000
_cell.angle_alpha   90.00
_cell.angle_beta   90.00
_cell.angle_gamma   90.00
#
_symmetry.space_group_name_H-M   'P 1'
#
loop_
_entity.id
_entity.type
_entity.pdbx_description
1 polymer ?
#
loop_
_entity_poly.entity_id
_entity_poly.type
_entity_poly.pdbx_seq_one_letter_code
_entity_poly.pdbx_strand_id
1 'polypeptide(L)'
;MTPPLSVRTARLELIAATLDLLEAELAGPAALGAMLGVPVPSSWPPGEYDRDALDFFLSRIFTYGPSVVGWYNWYAIEIGADGRRESLVAGAGYMGPPMEELVEIGYSVVPEARGRGFATEIVQGLVTHALAVDSVQTVIAHTLASNATSQGVLKRAGFLAAGPGSEPGVLRFERSRS
;
A
#
# COMPACT_ATOMS: atom_id res chain seq x y z
N MET A 1 17.03 -16.22 9.12
CA MET A 1 15.75 -15.48 8.94
C MET A 1 15.77 -14.82 7.57
N THR A 2 14.78 -15.10 6.74
CA THR A 2 14.67 -14.46 5.44
C THR A 2 14.24 -13.01 5.63
N PRO A 3 14.90 -12.02 4.99
CA PRO A 3 14.46 -10.63 5.07
C PRO A 3 13.03 -10.49 4.53
N PRO A 4 12.24 -9.56 5.06
CA PRO A 4 10.89 -9.34 4.58
C PRO A 4 10.90 -8.90 3.11
N LEU A 5 9.85 -9.28 2.37
CA LEU A 5 9.66 -8.79 1.01
C LEU A 5 9.56 -7.27 1.04
N SER A 6 10.40 -6.60 0.29
CA SER A 6 10.43 -5.14 0.23
C SER A 6 10.67 -4.61 -1.18
N VAL A 7 10.18 -3.40 -1.42
CA VAL A 7 10.40 -2.64 -2.64
C VAL A 7 11.00 -1.29 -2.26
N ARG A 8 12.14 -0.95 -2.89
CA ARG A 8 12.80 0.32 -2.68
C ARG A 8 12.43 1.29 -3.80
N THR A 9 12.07 2.49 -3.43
CA THR A 9 11.85 3.62 -4.34
C THR A 9 12.91 4.70 -4.10
N ALA A 10 12.78 5.87 -4.68
CA ALA A 10 13.75 6.95 -4.51
C ALA A 10 13.85 7.41 -3.02
N ARG A 11 12.72 7.53 -2.34
CA ARG A 11 12.64 8.07 -0.96
C ARG A 11 11.94 7.14 0.03
N LEU A 12 11.45 5.99 -0.42
CA LEU A 12 10.66 5.09 0.42
C LEU A 12 11.21 3.67 0.38
N GLU A 13 10.96 2.95 1.45
CA GLU A 13 11.03 1.50 1.51
C GLU A 13 9.63 0.97 1.82
N LEU A 14 9.08 0.18 0.90
CA LEU A 14 7.80 -0.48 1.08
C LEU A 14 8.08 -1.89 1.60
N ILE A 15 7.52 -2.25 2.75
CA ILE A 15 7.71 -3.55 3.39
C ILE A 15 6.37 -4.28 3.41
N ALA A 16 6.32 -5.47 2.81
CA ALA A 16 5.13 -6.31 2.86
C ALA A 16 4.86 -6.78 4.30
N ALA A 17 3.63 -6.62 4.74
CA ALA A 17 3.22 -7.05 6.06
C ALA A 17 3.23 -8.58 6.16
N THR A 18 3.96 -9.09 7.14
CA THR A 18 3.88 -10.47 7.60
C THR A 18 2.84 -10.58 8.71
N LEU A 19 2.47 -11.81 9.08
CA LEU A 19 1.58 -12.02 10.21
C LEU A 19 2.12 -11.35 11.48
N ASP A 20 3.41 -11.52 11.77
CA ASP A 20 4.05 -10.93 12.95
C ASP A 20 3.96 -9.40 12.97
N LEU A 21 4.12 -8.74 11.80
CA LEU A 21 3.99 -7.28 11.68
C LEU A 21 2.55 -6.82 11.92
N LEU A 22 1.56 -7.55 11.40
CA LEU A 22 0.15 -7.22 11.63
C LEU A 22 -0.27 -7.46 13.08
N GLU A 23 0.24 -8.51 13.71
CA GLU A 23 0.02 -8.75 15.14
C GLU A 23 0.67 -7.67 16.02
N ALA A 24 1.86 -7.19 15.64
CA ALA A 24 2.51 -6.07 16.30
C ALA A 24 1.71 -4.78 16.14
N GLU A 25 1.15 -4.52 14.95
CA GLU A 25 0.26 -3.38 14.72
C GLU A 25 -0.99 -3.46 15.59
N LEU A 26 -1.58 -4.65 15.70
CA LEU A 26 -2.73 -4.91 16.58
C LEU A 26 -2.41 -4.63 18.05
N ALA A 27 -1.18 -4.95 18.48
CA ALA A 27 -0.71 -4.69 19.84
C ALA A 27 -0.46 -3.19 20.13
N GLY A 28 -0.22 -2.41 19.10
CA GLY A 28 -0.12 -0.94 19.20
C GLY A 28 1.10 -0.32 18.50
N PRO A 29 1.14 1.03 18.44
CA PRO A 29 2.19 1.76 17.71
C PRO A 29 3.62 1.47 18.19
N ALA A 30 3.82 1.28 19.48
CA ALA A 30 5.14 0.97 20.04
C ALA A 30 5.66 -0.39 19.57
N ALA A 31 4.79 -1.41 19.54
CA ALA A 31 5.15 -2.74 19.08
C ALA A 31 5.44 -2.75 17.57
N LEU A 32 4.60 -2.10 16.77
CA LEU A 32 4.82 -1.95 15.33
C LEU A 32 6.13 -1.20 15.04
N GLY A 33 6.36 -0.09 15.71
CA GLY A 33 7.58 0.71 15.56
C GLY A 33 8.85 -0.06 15.92
N ALA A 34 8.81 -0.86 16.98
CA ALA A 34 9.91 -1.73 17.37
C ALA A 34 10.25 -2.76 16.28
N MET A 35 9.24 -3.38 15.67
CA MET A 35 9.45 -4.36 14.61
C MET A 35 9.92 -3.72 13.29
N LEU A 36 9.39 -2.56 12.94
CA LEU A 36 9.81 -1.84 11.72
C LEU A 36 11.15 -1.11 11.92
N GLY A 37 11.57 -0.87 13.16
CA GLY A 37 12.78 -0.11 13.48
C GLY A 37 12.65 1.39 13.20
N VAL A 38 11.43 1.94 13.25
CA VAL A 38 11.13 3.35 13.01
C VAL A 38 10.01 3.85 13.92
N PRO A 39 9.92 5.17 14.16
CA PRO A 39 8.76 5.74 14.84
C PRO A 39 7.47 5.53 14.04
N VAL A 40 6.40 5.24 14.75
CA VAL A 40 5.04 5.24 14.22
C VAL A 40 4.37 6.54 14.66
N PRO A 41 3.90 7.38 13.72
CA PRO A 41 3.30 8.67 14.10
C PRO A 41 1.99 8.49 14.86
N SER A 42 1.65 9.47 15.70
CA SER A 42 0.42 9.44 16.51
C SER A 42 -0.87 9.47 15.69
N SER A 43 -0.78 9.90 14.43
CA SER A 43 -1.87 9.87 13.45
C SER A 43 -2.10 8.50 12.81
N TRP A 44 -1.27 7.51 13.11
CA TRP A 44 -1.45 6.15 12.61
C TRP A 44 -2.67 5.47 13.29
N PRO A 45 -3.50 4.70 12.58
CA PRO A 45 -3.50 4.44 11.14
C PRO A 45 -4.15 5.59 10.32
N PRO A 46 -3.69 5.82 9.08
CA PRO A 46 -4.18 6.93 8.26
C PRO A 46 -5.47 6.60 7.52
N GLY A 47 -6.39 7.55 7.51
CA GLY A 47 -7.56 7.54 6.63
C GLY A 47 -8.43 6.30 6.74
N GLU A 48 -8.65 5.65 5.61
CA GLU A 48 -9.47 4.42 5.50
C GLU A 48 -8.72 3.15 5.93
N TYR A 49 -7.45 3.24 6.26
CA TYR A 49 -6.69 2.16 6.87
C TYR A 49 -7.02 2.08 8.35
N ASP A 50 -8.18 1.53 8.66
CA ASP A 50 -8.74 1.45 10.00
C ASP A 50 -8.62 0.03 10.59
N ARG A 51 -9.26 -0.19 11.72
CA ARG A 51 -9.27 -1.48 12.40
C ARG A 51 -9.89 -2.59 11.55
N ASP A 52 -10.93 -2.30 10.80
CA ASP A 52 -11.60 -3.29 9.96
C ASP A 52 -10.67 -3.72 8.81
N ALA A 53 -9.90 -2.79 8.24
CA ALA A 53 -8.87 -3.10 7.26
C ALA A 53 -7.76 -4.00 7.85
N LEU A 54 -7.30 -3.69 9.06
CA LEU A 54 -6.30 -4.51 9.76
C LEU A 54 -6.80 -5.92 10.02
N ASP A 55 -8.02 -6.06 10.54
CA ASP A 55 -8.63 -7.36 10.82
C ASP A 55 -8.84 -8.16 9.52
N PHE A 56 -9.19 -7.51 8.42
CA PHE A 56 -9.26 -8.14 7.10
C PHE A 56 -7.90 -8.72 6.68
N PHE A 57 -6.84 -7.93 6.72
CA PHE A 57 -5.50 -8.39 6.32
C PHE A 57 -4.98 -9.52 7.22
N LEU A 58 -5.17 -9.40 8.54
CA LEU A 58 -4.84 -10.44 9.50
C LEU A 58 -5.53 -11.76 9.14
N SER A 59 -6.85 -11.72 8.90
CA SER A 59 -7.63 -12.91 8.58
C SER A 59 -7.14 -13.59 7.30
N ARG A 60 -6.77 -12.80 6.28
CA ARG A 60 -6.29 -13.32 5.00
C ARG A 60 -4.92 -13.98 5.12
N ILE A 61 -3.98 -13.31 5.76
CA ILE A 61 -2.63 -13.85 5.94
C ILE A 61 -2.65 -15.05 6.90
N PHE A 62 -3.46 -15.01 7.95
CA PHE A 62 -3.63 -16.14 8.85
C PHE A 62 -4.21 -17.36 8.12
N THR A 63 -5.23 -17.16 7.29
CA THR A 63 -5.92 -18.26 6.58
C THR A 63 -5.07 -18.86 5.47
N TYR A 64 -4.41 -18.04 4.67
CA TYR A 64 -3.70 -18.49 3.46
C TYR A 64 -2.19 -18.62 3.63
N GLY A 65 -1.65 -18.17 4.77
CA GLY A 65 -0.25 -18.32 5.12
C GLY A 65 0.72 -17.43 4.35
N PRO A 66 2.03 -17.77 4.40
CA PRO A 66 3.08 -16.92 3.83
C PRO A 66 3.00 -16.71 2.31
N SER A 67 2.32 -17.58 1.58
CA SER A 67 2.21 -17.50 0.12
C SER A 67 1.46 -16.26 -0.39
N VAL A 68 0.64 -15.65 0.46
CA VAL A 68 -0.10 -14.42 0.10
C VAL A 68 0.54 -13.15 0.65
N VAL A 69 1.65 -13.24 1.37
CA VAL A 69 2.43 -12.06 1.78
C VAL A 69 2.89 -11.30 0.53
N GLY A 70 2.69 -9.98 0.54
CA GLY A 70 2.94 -9.13 -0.61
C GLY A 70 1.72 -8.88 -1.49
N TRP A 71 0.60 -9.60 -1.29
CA TRP A 71 -0.66 -9.36 -2.00
C TRP A 71 -1.75 -8.71 -1.14
N TYR A 72 -1.38 -8.23 0.06
CA TYR A 72 -2.25 -7.49 0.95
C TYR A 72 -1.56 -6.22 1.44
N ASN A 73 -1.39 -6.05 2.73
CA ASN A 73 -0.87 -4.81 3.30
C ASN A 73 0.65 -4.64 3.15
N TRP A 74 1.07 -3.38 2.96
CA TRP A 74 2.45 -2.93 2.94
C TRP A 74 2.60 -1.67 3.81
N TYR A 75 3.74 -1.55 4.47
CA TYR A 75 4.13 -0.36 5.22
C TYR A 75 5.13 0.45 4.40
N ALA A 76 4.88 1.74 4.25
CA ALA A 76 5.80 2.65 3.57
C ALA A 76 6.61 3.45 4.59
N ILE A 77 7.93 3.29 4.54
CA ILE A 77 8.88 3.94 5.45
C ILE A 77 9.67 4.98 4.67
N GLU A 78 9.72 6.21 5.18
CA GLU A 78 10.54 7.27 4.61
C GLU A 78 12.03 6.97 4.86
N ILE A 79 12.83 7.19 3.81
CA ILE A 79 14.28 7.09 3.84
C ILE A 79 14.85 8.50 3.69
N GLY A 80 15.63 8.91 4.65
CA GLY A 80 16.29 10.20 4.65
C GLY A 80 17.41 10.31 3.61
N ALA A 81 17.89 11.52 3.40
CA ALA A 81 18.98 11.79 2.47
C ALA A 81 20.29 11.05 2.83
N ASP A 82 20.46 10.69 4.09
CA ASP A 82 21.60 9.88 4.58
C ASP A 82 21.39 8.36 4.38
N GLY A 83 20.27 7.94 3.78
CA GLY A 83 19.93 6.54 3.53
C GLY A 83 19.34 5.81 4.73
N ARG A 84 19.09 6.49 5.86
CA ARG A 84 18.50 5.89 7.05
C ARG A 84 16.98 5.94 7.00
N ARG A 85 16.36 4.93 7.61
CA ARG A 85 14.91 4.91 7.85
C ARG A 85 14.53 6.00 8.85
N GLU A 86 13.53 6.80 8.53
CA GLU A 86 13.10 7.93 9.38
C GLU A 86 11.78 7.66 10.09
N SER A 87 10.71 7.36 9.36
CA SER A 87 9.37 7.21 9.94
C SER A 87 8.46 6.38 9.04
N LEU A 88 7.46 5.75 9.65
CA LEU A 88 6.33 5.16 8.94
C LEU A 88 5.44 6.30 8.42
N VAL A 89 5.19 6.35 7.11
CA VAL A 89 4.46 7.45 6.46
C VAL A 89 3.16 7.04 5.77
N ALA A 90 2.98 5.76 5.47
CA ALA A 90 1.76 5.30 4.81
C ALA A 90 1.51 3.80 5.01
N GLY A 91 0.23 3.42 4.93
CA GLY A 91 -0.21 2.08 4.62
C GLY A 91 -0.62 2.00 3.15
N ALA A 92 -0.34 0.89 2.52
CA ALA A 92 -0.67 0.65 1.11
C ALA A 92 -0.76 -0.84 0.83
N GLY A 93 -1.07 -1.23 -0.38
CA GLY A 93 -1.02 -2.63 -0.78
C GLY A 93 -2.04 -3.02 -1.83
N TYR A 94 -2.40 -4.29 -1.81
CA TYR A 94 -3.34 -4.90 -2.75
C TYR A 94 -4.54 -5.46 -2.00
N MET A 95 -5.63 -5.67 -2.75
CA MET A 95 -6.86 -6.27 -2.21
C MET A 95 -6.87 -7.79 -2.33
N GLY A 96 -5.75 -8.39 -2.65
CA GLY A 96 -5.55 -9.83 -2.76
C GLY A 96 -4.61 -10.22 -3.91
N PRO A 97 -4.29 -11.52 -4.00
CA PRO A 97 -3.50 -12.06 -5.12
C PRO A 97 -4.14 -11.80 -6.48
N PRO A 98 -3.36 -11.88 -7.58
CA PRO A 98 -3.89 -11.72 -8.91
C PRO A 98 -5.07 -12.65 -9.21
N MET A 99 -6.12 -12.07 -9.77
CA MET A 99 -7.30 -12.79 -10.23
C MET A 99 -7.67 -12.28 -11.63
N GLU A 100 -7.82 -13.17 -12.60
CA GLU A 100 -8.08 -12.81 -14.00
C GLU A 100 -7.05 -11.79 -14.55
N GLU A 101 -5.76 -12.01 -14.22
CA GLU A 101 -4.63 -11.15 -14.61
C GLU A 101 -4.66 -9.73 -14.03
N LEU A 102 -5.49 -9.50 -13.00
CA LEU A 102 -5.77 -8.19 -12.45
C LEU A 102 -5.46 -8.15 -10.95
N VAL A 103 -4.91 -7.03 -10.48
CA VAL A 103 -4.79 -6.69 -9.05
C VAL A 103 -5.34 -5.30 -8.80
N GLU A 104 -5.92 -5.11 -7.61
CA GLU A 104 -6.38 -3.81 -7.16
C GLU A 104 -5.47 -3.28 -6.06
N ILE A 105 -5.10 -1.99 -6.13
CA ILE A 105 -4.28 -1.31 -5.12
C ILE A 105 -5.08 -0.32 -4.30
N GLY A 106 -4.60 -0.10 -3.07
CA GLY A 106 -5.04 0.97 -2.18
C GLY A 106 -3.85 1.60 -1.47
N TYR A 107 -4.00 2.82 -0.99
CA TYR A 107 -2.96 3.56 -0.27
C TYR A 107 -3.55 4.67 0.58
N SER A 108 -2.90 4.97 1.69
CA SER A 108 -3.27 6.08 2.57
C SER A 108 -2.03 6.62 3.29
N VAL A 109 -1.74 7.90 3.09
CA VAL A 109 -0.59 8.61 3.67
C VAL A 109 -1.01 9.31 4.95
N VAL A 110 -0.18 9.24 6.00
CA VAL A 110 -0.44 9.97 7.25
C VAL A 110 -0.51 11.48 6.98
N PRO A 111 -1.35 12.23 7.71
CA PRO A 111 -1.58 13.65 7.44
C PRO A 111 -0.29 14.48 7.36
N GLU A 112 0.64 14.28 8.26
CA GLU A 112 1.90 15.03 8.34
C GLU A 112 2.87 14.76 7.17
N ALA A 113 2.68 13.67 6.45
CA ALA A 113 3.52 13.32 5.29
C ALA A 113 2.85 13.63 3.94
N ARG A 114 1.65 14.16 3.93
CA ARG A 114 0.93 14.53 2.70
C ARG A 114 1.55 15.73 1.99
N GLY A 115 1.24 15.87 0.68
CA GLY A 115 1.73 16.99 -0.13
C GLY A 115 3.20 16.90 -0.52
N ARG A 116 3.85 15.77 -0.28
CA ARG A 116 5.28 15.53 -0.56
C ARG A 116 5.53 14.58 -1.74
N GLY A 117 4.47 14.11 -2.39
CA GLY A 117 4.55 13.19 -3.53
C GLY A 117 4.69 11.71 -3.15
N PHE A 118 4.60 11.34 -1.89
CA PHE A 118 4.75 9.95 -1.45
C PHE A 118 3.66 9.02 -1.98
N ALA A 119 2.42 9.47 -2.07
CA ALA A 119 1.34 8.63 -2.61
C ALA A 119 1.63 8.21 -4.06
N THR A 120 2.08 9.13 -4.91
CA THR A 120 2.47 8.81 -6.29
C THR A 120 3.64 7.82 -6.34
N GLU A 121 4.65 8.02 -5.49
CA GLU A 121 5.82 7.15 -5.40
C GLU A 121 5.46 5.73 -4.91
N ILE A 122 4.56 5.63 -3.92
CA ILE A 122 4.01 4.36 -3.42
C ILE A 122 3.28 3.62 -4.55
N VAL A 123 2.37 4.30 -5.24
CA VAL A 123 1.60 3.71 -6.35
C VAL A 123 2.53 3.20 -7.44
N GLN A 124 3.54 3.96 -7.84
CA GLN A 124 4.54 3.53 -8.82
C GLN A 124 5.31 2.29 -8.35
N GLY A 125 5.70 2.23 -7.09
CA GLY A 125 6.37 1.08 -6.49
C GLY A 125 5.50 -0.18 -6.51
N LEU A 126 4.24 -0.07 -6.11
CA LEU A 126 3.28 -1.17 -6.15
C LEU A 126 3.01 -1.64 -7.60
N VAL A 127 2.86 -0.72 -8.54
CA VAL A 127 2.66 -1.07 -9.96
C VAL A 127 3.87 -1.82 -10.50
N THR A 128 5.08 -1.33 -10.23
CA THR A 128 6.33 -1.99 -10.66
C THR A 128 6.41 -3.40 -10.09
N HIS A 129 6.12 -3.57 -8.81
CA HIS A 129 6.11 -4.88 -8.16
C HIS A 129 5.06 -5.81 -8.80
N ALA A 130 3.83 -5.36 -8.97
CA ALA A 130 2.76 -6.16 -9.52
C ALA A 130 3.04 -6.60 -10.97
N LEU A 131 3.44 -5.67 -11.82
CA LEU A 131 3.72 -5.96 -13.25
C LEU A 131 5.01 -6.75 -13.47
N ALA A 132 5.85 -6.94 -12.45
CA ALA A 132 6.98 -7.88 -12.51
C ALA A 132 6.52 -9.34 -12.42
N VAL A 133 5.28 -9.59 -11.99
CA VAL A 133 4.68 -10.93 -11.92
C VAL A 133 3.96 -11.22 -13.22
N ASP A 134 4.35 -12.30 -13.91
CA ASP A 134 3.85 -12.64 -15.26
C ASP A 134 2.32 -12.78 -15.34
N SER A 135 1.69 -13.24 -14.27
CA SER A 135 0.23 -13.38 -14.19
C SER A 135 -0.53 -12.07 -14.01
N VAL A 136 0.16 -10.92 -13.88
CA VAL A 136 -0.50 -9.60 -13.76
C VAL A 136 -0.35 -8.82 -15.04
N GLN A 137 -1.47 -8.48 -15.65
CA GLN A 137 -1.52 -7.64 -16.85
C GLN A 137 -2.03 -6.23 -16.57
N THR A 138 -2.90 -6.09 -15.58
CA THR A 138 -3.53 -4.80 -15.25
C THR A 138 -3.57 -4.57 -13.76
N VAL A 139 -3.20 -3.35 -13.35
CA VAL A 139 -3.37 -2.84 -12.00
C VAL A 139 -4.53 -1.85 -12.03
N ILE A 140 -5.49 -2.03 -11.12
CA ILE A 140 -6.62 -1.12 -10.97
C ILE A 140 -6.59 -0.42 -9.61
N ALA A 141 -7.26 0.72 -9.56
CA ALA A 141 -7.53 1.45 -8.32
C ALA A 141 -8.91 2.09 -8.39
N HIS A 142 -9.59 2.11 -7.26
CA HIS A 142 -10.87 2.81 -7.11
C HIS A 142 -10.68 4.05 -6.23
N THR A 143 -11.36 5.13 -6.58
CA THR A 143 -11.38 6.35 -5.77
C THR A 143 -12.72 7.06 -5.91
N LEU A 144 -13.09 7.83 -4.89
CA LEU A 144 -14.31 8.64 -4.95
C LEU A 144 -14.20 9.69 -6.05
N ALA A 145 -15.30 9.92 -6.77
CA ALA A 145 -15.40 10.99 -7.78
C ALA A 145 -15.16 12.38 -7.16
N SER A 146 -15.41 12.53 -5.85
CA SER A 146 -15.15 13.74 -5.08
C SER A 146 -13.70 13.89 -4.62
N ASN A 147 -12.87 12.83 -4.71
CA ASN A 147 -11.48 12.83 -4.25
C ASN A 147 -10.51 13.23 -5.39
N ALA A 148 -10.44 14.52 -5.68
CA ALA A 148 -9.55 15.03 -6.72
C ALA A 148 -8.07 14.77 -6.45
N THR A 149 -7.66 14.74 -5.18
CA THR A 149 -6.27 14.47 -4.79
C THR A 149 -5.86 13.05 -5.19
N SER A 150 -6.66 12.05 -4.86
CA SER A 150 -6.39 10.65 -5.24
C SER A 150 -6.41 10.46 -6.76
N GLN A 151 -7.36 11.06 -7.46
CA GLN A 151 -7.38 11.05 -8.93
C GLN A 151 -6.10 11.62 -9.54
N GLY A 152 -5.61 12.74 -8.99
CA GLY A 152 -4.34 13.34 -9.39
C GLY A 152 -3.14 12.44 -9.17
N VAL A 153 -3.09 11.73 -8.04
CA VAL A 153 -2.06 10.72 -7.74
C VAL A 153 -2.06 9.63 -8.80
N LEU A 154 -3.22 9.04 -9.08
CA LEU A 154 -3.35 7.96 -10.06
C LEU A 154 -2.95 8.40 -11.47
N LYS A 155 -3.38 9.58 -11.91
CA LYS A 155 -2.99 10.15 -13.21
C LYS A 155 -1.48 10.37 -13.31
N ARG A 156 -0.85 10.94 -12.28
CA ARG A 156 0.62 11.13 -12.23
C ARG A 156 1.37 9.79 -12.24
N ALA A 157 0.79 8.75 -11.67
CA ALA A 157 1.35 7.40 -11.69
C ALA A 157 1.07 6.63 -12.99
N GLY A 158 0.47 7.27 -14.00
CA GLY A 158 0.24 6.70 -15.32
C GLY A 158 -1.05 5.89 -15.47
N PHE A 159 -1.98 6.01 -14.54
CA PHE A 159 -3.30 5.40 -14.66
C PHE A 159 -4.21 6.22 -15.57
N LEU A 160 -5.07 5.52 -16.29
CA LEU A 160 -6.13 6.10 -17.12
C LEU A 160 -7.49 5.86 -16.45
N ALA A 161 -8.38 6.84 -16.57
CA ALA A 161 -9.75 6.68 -16.11
C ALA A 161 -10.45 5.58 -16.95
N ALA A 162 -11.10 4.65 -16.26
CA ALA A 162 -11.75 3.48 -16.87
C ALA A 162 -13.26 3.42 -16.55
N GLY A 163 -13.87 4.56 -16.28
CA GLY A 163 -15.31 4.70 -16.07
C GLY A 163 -15.74 4.54 -14.60
N PRO A 164 -17.02 4.20 -14.36
CA PRO A 164 -17.54 4.02 -13.02
C PRO A 164 -16.93 2.80 -12.35
N GLY A 165 -16.76 2.89 -11.02
CA GLY A 165 -16.36 1.77 -10.18
C GLY A 165 -17.53 0.85 -9.83
N SER A 166 -17.30 -0.02 -8.84
CA SER A 166 -18.30 -1.00 -8.38
C SER A 166 -19.47 -0.40 -7.62
N GLU A 167 -19.34 0.83 -7.12
CA GLU A 167 -20.35 1.52 -6.32
C GLU A 167 -20.65 2.91 -6.90
N PRO A 168 -21.88 3.46 -6.66
CA PRO A 168 -22.20 4.82 -7.07
C PRO A 168 -21.21 5.85 -6.47
N GLY A 169 -20.74 6.79 -7.30
CA GLY A 169 -19.80 7.82 -6.87
C GLY A 169 -18.34 7.39 -6.79
N VAL A 170 -18.04 6.15 -7.16
CA VAL A 170 -16.68 5.63 -7.24
C VAL A 170 -16.22 5.55 -8.71
N LEU A 171 -15.00 5.97 -8.96
CA LEU A 171 -14.35 5.89 -10.28
C LEU A 171 -13.30 4.78 -10.27
N ARG A 172 -13.16 4.11 -11.40
CA ARG A 172 -12.12 3.12 -11.66
C ARG A 172 -11.01 3.73 -12.51
N PHE A 173 -9.79 3.44 -12.15
CA PHE A 173 -8.57 3.76 -12.88
C PHE A 173 -7.78 2.49 -13.16
N GLU A 174 -7.11 2.45 -14.30
CA GLU A 174 -6.35 1.29 -14.75
C GLU A 174 -4.98 1.67 -15.27
N ARG A 175 -4.01 0.80 -15.02
CA ARG A 175 -2.69 0.82 -15.66
C ARG A 175 -2.32 -0.58 -16.10
N SER A 176 -2.20 -0.79 -17.40
CA SER A 176 -1.85 -2.08 -17.98
C SER A 176 -0.36 -2.17 -18.30
N ARG A 177 0.11 -3.40 -18.43
CA ARG A 177 1.43 -3.71 -18.96
C ARG A 177 1.54 -3.15 -20.39
N SER A 178 2.63 -2.45 -20.68
CA SER A 178 2.96 -1.95 -22.02
C SER A 178 3.61 -3.01 -22.88
#